data_4d59bc0378bba6c36fc009d64cc5cecc
#
_entry.id   4d59bc0378bba6c36fc009d64cc5cecc
#
_cell.length_a   1.000
_cell.length_b   1.000
_cell.length_c   1.000
_cell.angle_alpha   90.00
_cell.angle_beta   90.00
_cell.angle_gamma   90.00
#
_symmetry.space_group_name_H-M   'P 1'
#
loop_
_entity.id
_entity.type
_entity.pdbx_description
1 polymer ?
#
loop_
_entity_poly.entity_id
_entity_poly.type
_entity_poly.pdbx_seq_one_letter_code
_entity_poly.pdbx_strand_id
1 'polypeptide(L)'
;MNTVNASSVGARLAGREWRHLAPPFHLQYFTRASLQRLIVQAGFEIARVSMNGVMFTSAKRSGKVPLPLSCIDSVMTHWRMRPVAKALNLLDEIEIIAVLPQNGPRRGADRAK
;
A
#
# COMPACT_ATOMS: atom_id res chain seq x y z
N MET A 1 4.38 4.61 -9.30
CA MET A 1 3.20 5.11 -8.56
C MET A 1 3.35 4.76 -7.10
N ASN A 2 3.16 5.71 -6.21
CA ASN A 2 3.20 5.49 -4.77
C ASN A 2 1.86 5.94 -4.16
N THR A 3 1.31 5.16 -3.25
CA THR A 3 0.04 5.45 -2.56
C THR A 3 -0.01 4.76 -1.20
N VAL A 4 -0.98 5.14 -0.40
CA VAL A 4 -1.19 4.57 0.94
C VAL A 4 -1.90 3.23 0.89
N ASN A 5 -1.55 2.34 1.82
CA ASN A 5 -2.10 1.00 1.95
C ASN A 5 -3.24 0.97 2.98
N ALA A 6 -4.46 1.10 2.51
CA ALA A 6 -5.65 1.10 3.37
C ALA A 6 -5.92 -0.24 4.07
N SER A 7 -5.28 -1.33 3.64
CA SER A 7 -5.41 -2.65 4.27
C SER A 7 -4.29 -2.97 5.26
N SER A 8 -3.36 -2.04 5.51
CA SER A 8 -2.28 -2.27 6.47
C SER A 8 -2.81 -2.48 7.89
N VAL A 9 -2.04 -3.19 8.69
CA VAL A 9 -2.38 -3.38 10.12
C VAL A 9 -2.45 -2.03 10.83
N GLY A 10 -1.56 -1.08 10.49
CA GLY A 10 -1.59 0.28 11.03
C GLY A 10 -2.90 1.01 10.72
N ALA A 11 -3.40 0.93 9.48
CA ALA A 11 -4.67 1.51 9.10
C ALA A 11 -5.85 0.92 9.86
N ARG A 12 -5.87 -0.40 10.04
CA ARG A 12 -6.92 -1.12 10.78
C ARG A 12 -6.95 -0.76 12.26
N LEU A 13 -5.78 -0.68 12.91
CA LEU A 13 -5.68 -0.34 14.32
C LEU A 13 -5.99 1.13 14.60
N ALA A 14 -5.52 2.04 13.76
CA ALA A 14 -5.75 3.47 13.93
C ALA A 14 -7.19 3.87 13.54
N GLY A 15 -7.85 3.16 12.64
CA GLY A 15 -9.20 3.45 12.19
C GLY A 15 -9.31 4.90 11.68
N ARG A 16 -10.21 5.69 12.28
CA ARG A 16 -10.42 7.10 11.91
C ARG A 16 -9.23 8.01 12.20
N GLU A 17 -8.34 7.61 13.08
CA GLU A 17 -7.15 8.37 13.47
C GLU A 17 -5.90 7.98 12.65
N TRP A 18 -6.09 7.17 11.61
CA TRP A 18 -5.00 6.81 10.73
C TRP A 18 -4.43 8.05 10.04
N ARG A 19 -3.10 8.25 10.17
CA ARG A 19 -2.42 9.49 9.74
C ARG A 19 -2.62 9.84 8.26
N HIS A 20 -2.85 8.84 7.42
CA HIS A 20 -3.08 9.03 6.01
C HIS A 20 -4.54 9.34 5.66
N LEU A 21 -5.45 9.26 6.65
CA LEU A 21 -6.84 9.69 6.48
C LEU A 21 -6.89 11.23 6.62
N ALA A 22 -6.35 11.92 5.64
CA ALA A 22 -6.16 13.37 5.67
C ALA A 22 -6.73 14.03 4.40
N PRO A 23 -8.06 14.18 4.29
CA PRO A 23 -8.63 14.97 3.22
C PRO A 23 -8.22 16.46 3.40
N PRO A 24 -7.95 17.21 2.30
CA PRO A 24 -8.12 16.80 0.91
C PRO A 24 -6.88 16.13 0.27
N PHE A 25 -5.82 15.86 1.02
CA PHE A 25 -4.55 15.36 0.47
C PHE A 25 -4.65 13.93 -0.07
N HIS A 26 -5.44 13.08 0.60
CA HIS A 26 -5.72 11.72 0.16
C HIS A 26 -7.23 11.54 0.00
N LEU A 27 -7.69 11.49 -1.24
CA LEU A 27 -9.11 11.30 -1.57
C LEU A 27 -9.44 9.86 -1.93
N GLN A 28 -8.43 9.06 -2.29
CA GLN A 28 -8.60 7.67 -2.68
C GLN A 28 -7.65 6.79 -1.89
N TYR A 29 -8.19 5.68 -1.43
CA TYR A 29 -7.49 4.71 -0.62
C TYR A 29 -7.53 3.35 -1.30
N PHE A 30 -6.36 2.76 -1.48
CA PHE A 30 -6.22 1.50 -2.17
C PHE A 30 -5.71 0.41 -1.23
N THR A 31 -6.17 -0.81 -1.49
CA THR A 31 -5.47 -2.01 -1.05
C THR A 31 -4.46 -2.41 -2.12
N ARG A 32 -3.48 -3.23 -1.79
CA ARG A 32 -2.54 -3.77 -2.79
C ARG A 32 -3.29 -4.43 -3.96
N ALA A 33 -4.31 -5.24 -3.67
CA ALA A 33 -5.06 -5.95 -4.69
C ALA A 33 -5.88 -5.02 -5.59
N SER A 34 -6.55 -4.01 -5.02
CA SER A 34 -7.35 -3.07 -5.81
C SER A 34 -6.48 -2.19 -6.70
N LEU A 35 -5.32 -1.76 -6.21
CA LEU A 35 -4.39 -0.96 -7.00
C LEU A 35 -3.79 -1.76 -8.16
N GLN A 36 -3.39 -3.02 -7.92
CA GLN A 36 -2.88 -3.88 -8.97
C GLN A 36 -3.94 -4.12 -10.07
N ARG A 37 -5.19 -4.39 -9.69
CA ARG A 37 -6.30 -4.55 -10.64
C ARG A 37 -6.49 -3.29 -11.49
N LEU A 38 -6.50 -2.12 -10.85
CA LEU A 38 -6.66 -0.84 -11.56
C LEU A 38 -5.57 -0.63 -12.60
N ILE A 39 -4.31 -0.90 -12.27
CA ILE A 39 -3.16 -0.75 -13.17
C ILE A 39 -3.26 -1.70 -14.37
N VAL A 40 -3.60 -2.97 -14.10
CA VAL A 40 -3.78 -3.97 -15.17
C VAL A 40 -4.98 -3.63 -16.06
N GLN A 41 -6.10 -3.18 -15.49
CA GLN A 41 -7.27 -2.73 -16.26
C GLN A 41 -6.96 -1.50 -17.11
N ALA A 42 -6.08 -0.63 -16.67
CA ALA A 42 -5.60 0.52 -17.44
C ALA A 42 -4.62 0.11 -18.58
N GLY A 43 -4.30 -1.16 -18.72
CA GLY A 43 -3.46 -1.67 -19.80
C GLY A 43 -1.96 -1.67 -19.53
N PHE A 44 -1.55 -1.50 -18.27
CA PHE A 44 -0.15 -1.55 -17.88
C PHE A 44 0.24 -2.93 -17.36
N GLU A 45 1.49 -3.30 -17.55
CA GLU A 45 2.11 -4.48 -16.93
C GLU A 45 2.84 -4.07 -15.66
N ILE A 46 2.66 -4.85 -14.60
CA ILE A 46 3.30 -4.59 -13.31
C ILE A 46 4.70 -5.19 -13.33
N ALA A 47 5.72 -4.33 -13.35
CA ALA A 47 7.12 -4.74 -13.29
C ALA A 47 7.57 -5.03 -11.84
N ARG A 48 7.09 -4.24 -10.88
CA ARG A 48 7.49 -4.38 -9.48
C ARG A 48 6.42 -3.86 -8.54
N VAL A 49 6.22 -4.57 -7.43
CA VAL A 49 5.42 -4.11 -6.30
C VAL A 49 6.32 -4.06 -5.07
N SER A 50 6.41 -2.90 -4.45
CA SER A 50 7.14 -2.68 -3.21
C SER A 50 6.19 -2.16 -2.14
N MET A 51 6.47 -2.49 -0.89
CA MET A 51 5.75 -1.95 0.26
C MET A 51 6.76 -1.24 1.17
N ASN A 52 6.44 -0.05 1.59
CA ASN A 52 7.28 0.83 2.40
C ASN A 52 6.43 1.46 3.51
N GLY A 53 7.06 2.38 4.27
CA GLY A 53 6.37 3.16 5.29
C GLY A 53 6.56 2.63 6.70
N VAL A 54 5.83 3.23 7.64
CA VAL A 54 5.97 3.06 9.09
C VAL A 54 4.70 2.44 9.64
N MET A 55 4.85 1.41 10.45
CA MET A 55 3.77 0.53 10.86
C MET A 55 2.79 1.13 11.87
N PHE A 56 3.28 1.74 12.94
CA PHE A 56 2.46 2.10 14.10
C PHE A 56 2.46 3.58 14.48
N THR A 57 3.06 4.45 13.70
CA THR A 57 3.20 5.87 14.06
C THR A 57 1.86 6.56 14.32
N SER A 58 0.83 6.20 13.56
CA SER A 58 -0.51 6.75 13.73
C SER A 58 -1.22 6.20 14.96
N ALA A 59 -1.10 4.90 15.18
CA ALA A 59 -1.71 4.25 16.33
C ALA A 59 -1.06 4.69 17.67
N LYS A 60 0.23 5.05 17.63
CA LYS A 60 0.93 5.63 18.79
C LYS A 60 0.36 7.00 19.17
N ARG A 61 0.03 7.83 18.19
CA ARG A 61 -0.53 9.17 18.43
C ARG A 61 -1.92 9.12 19.08
N SER A 62 -2.68 8.07 18.83
CA SER A 62 -4.01 7.85 19.42
C SER A 62 -3.99 7.20 20.80
N GLY A 63 -2.81 6.88 21.35
CA GLY A 63 -2.69 6.18 22.63
C GLY A 63 -3.15 4.72 22.62
N LYS A 64 -3.54 4.18 21.46
CA LYS A 64 -4.06 2.81 21.32
C LYS A 64 -2.97 1.74 21.30
N VAL A 65 -1.70 2.14 21.16
CA VAL A 65 -0.57 1.23 21.13
C VAL A 65 0.29 1.44 22.36
N PRO A 66 0.47 0.43 23.19
CA PRO A 66 1.34 0.52 24.35
C PRO A 66 2.80 0.76 23.93
N LEU A 67 3.54 1.50 24.78
CA LEU A 67 4.94 1.88 24.57
C LEU A 67 5.87 0.76 24.05
N PRO A 68 5.81 -0.49 24.55
CA PRO A 68 6.69 -1.54 24.04
C PRO A 68 6.45 -1.88 22.56
N LEU A 69 5.22 -1.75 22.05
CA LEU A 69 4.91 -1.96 20.64
C LEU A 69 5.46 -0.85 19.72
N SER A 70 5.72 0.34 20.27
CA SER A 70 6.35 1.42 19.48
C SER A 70 7.83 1.14 19.15
N CYS A 71 8.51 0.31 19.96
CA CYS A 71 9.86 -0.13 19.67
C CYS A 71 9.90 -1.17 18.52
N ILE A 72 8.83 -1.92 18.35
CA ILE A 72 8.69 -2.89 17.27
C ILE A 72 8.70 -2.19 15.91
N ASP A 73 8.18 -0.96 15.82
CA ASP A 73 8.19 -0.18 14.59
C ASP A 73 9.61 0.05 14.05
N SER A 74 10.54 0.42 14.94
CA SER A 74 11.94 0.61 14.57
C SER A 74 12.62 -0.69 14.16
N VAL A 75 12.30 -1.80 14.82
CA VAL A 75 12.84 -3.12 14.48
C VAL A 75 12.29 -3.64 13.18
N MET A 76 10.96 -3.50 12.96
CA MET A 76 10.29 -4.02 11.76
C MET A 76 10.56 -3.17 10.51
N THR A 77 10.90 -1.89 10.66
CA THR A 77 11.34 -1.04 9.56
C THR A 77 12.81 -1.27 9.20
N HIS A 78 13.58 -1.96 10.07
CA HIS A 78 14.95 -2.34 9.77
C HIS A 78 14.99 -3.23 8.51
N TRP A 79 16.00 -3.01 7.65
CA TRP A 79 16.11 -3.66 6.34
C TRP A 79 16.02 -5.20 6.39
N ARG A 80 16.54 -5.82 7.45
CA ARG A 80 16.50 -7.29 7.64
C ARG A 80 15.11 -7.83 7.93
N MET A 81 14.25 -7.05 8.57
CA MET A 81 12.88 -7.44 8.95
C MET A 81 11.84 -7.02 7.92
N ARG A 82 12.20 -6.23 6.91
CA ARG A 82 11.29 -5.79 5.85
C ARG A 82 10.54 -6.93 5.14
N PRO A 83 11.14 -8.09 4.81
CA PRO A 83 10.38 -9.18 4.19
C PRO A 83 9.28 -9.71 5.10
N VAL A 84 9.52 -9.80 6.41
CA VAL A 84 8.51 -10.21 7.40
C VAL A 84 7.40 -9.17 7.50
N ALA A 85 7.75 -7.89 7.59
CA ALA A 85 6.79 -6.80 7.63
C ALA A 85 5.90 -6.76 6.37
N LYS A 86 6.46 -7.05 5.20
CA LYS A 86 5.70 -7.18 3.94
C LYS A 86 4.72 -8.36 3.96
N ALA A 87 5.19 -9.54 4.41
CA ALA A 87 4.37 -10.75 4.48
C ALA A 87 3.17 -10.57 5.42
N LEU A 88 3.36 -9.86 6.53
CA LEU A 88 2.33 -9.57 7.52
C LEU A 88 1.49 -8.32 7.18
N ASN A 89 1.70 -7.69 6.03
CA ASN A 89 1.00 -6.47 5.59
C ASN A 89 1.07 -5.31 6.61
N LEU A 90 2.24 -5.14 7.22
CA LEU A 90 2.46 -4.17 8.29
C LEU A 90 2.77 -2.76 7.76
N LEU A 91 3.21 -2.63 6.52
CA LEU A 91 3.65 -1.38 5.92
C LEU A 91 2.48 -0.60 5.30
N ASP A 92 2.45 0.70 5.51
CA ASP A 92 1.32 1.55 5.17
C ASP A 92 1.44 2.28 3.81
N GLU A 93 2.49 2.02 3.05
CA GLU A 93 2.66 2.56 1.70
C GLU A 93 2.88 1.46 0.67
N ILE A 94 2.28 1.63 -0.51
CA ILE A 94 2.43 0.75 -1.67
C ILE A 94 3.12 1.52 -2.78
N GLU A 95 4.20 0.98 -3.30
CA GLU A 95 4.87 1.46 -4.49
C GLU A 95 4.72 0.44 -5.61
N ILE A 96 4.22 0.86 -6.76
CA ILE A 96 4.12 0.04 -7.95
C ILE A 96 4.86 0.70 -9.11
N ILE A 97 5.74 -0.08 -9.73
CA ILE A 97 6.37 0.26 -10.99
C ILE A 97 5.62 -0.53 -12.06
N ALA A 98 4.96 0.19 -12.95
CA ALA A 98 4.24 -0.37 -14.08
C ALA A 98 4.84 0.15 -15.38
N VAL A 99 4.82 -0.68 -16.39
CA VAL A 99 5.35 -0.39 -17.73
C VAL A 99 4.26 -0.58 -18.77
N LEU A 100 4.36 0.15 -19.87
CA LEU A 100 3.53 -0.14 -21.03
C LEU A 100 4.03 -1.43 -21.69
N PRO A 101 3.13 -2.37 -22.03
CA PRO A 101 3.51 -3.56 -22.75
C PRO A 101 4.13 -3.17 -24.09
N GLN A 102 5.28 -3.76 -24.42
CA GLN A 102 6.01 -3.44 -25.65
C GLN A 102 5.25 -3.85 -26.91
N ASN A 103 4.38 -4.84 -26.82
CA ASN A 103 3.39 -5.15 -27.82
C ASN A 103 2.16 -4.35 -27.50
N GLY A 104 1.89 -3.29 -28.27
CA GLY A 104 0.83 -2.33 -28.04
C GLY A 104 -0.50 -2.94 -27.57
N PRO A 105 -1.42 -2.17 -27.01
CA PRO A 105 -2.62 -2.70 -26.42
C PRO A 105 -3.26 -3.64 -27.42
N ARG A 106 -3.44 -4.90 -27.04
CA ARG A 106 -4.38 -5.78 -27.76
C ARG A 106 -5.72 -5.06 -27.62
N ARG A 107 -5.99 -4.16 -28.56
CA ARG A 107 -7.32 -3.63 -28.76
C ARG A 107 -8.19 -4.86 -28.93
N GLY A 108 -8.94 -5.15 -27.87
CA GLY A 108 -9.83 -6.28 -27.84
C GLY A 108 -10.63 -6.29 -29.13
N ALA A 109 -10.41 -7.28 -29.91
CA ALA A 109 -11.32 -7.72 -30.92
C ALA A 109 -12.61 -8.15 -30.22
N ASP A 110 -13.43 -7.17 -29.86
CA ASP A 110 -14.82 -7.40 -29.50
C ASP A 110 -15.64 -6.20 -29.88
N ARG A 111 -15.68 -5.96 -31.17
CA ARG A 111 -16.89 -5.55 -31.84
C ARG A 111 -17.26 -6.66 -32.81
N ALA A 112 -17.57 -7.80 -32.27
CA ALA A 112 -18.40 -8.75 -32.96
C ALA A 112 -19.82 -8.18 -32.96
N LYS A 113 -20.33 -8.01 -34.11
CA LYS A 113 -21.65 -7.59 -34.55
C LYS A 113 -22.78 -8.18 -33.70
#